data_bde7e205fd47faf0253423c2f5c815b7
#
_entry.id   bde7e205fd47faf0253423c2f5c815b7
#
_cell.length_a   1.000
_cell.length_b   1.000
_cell.length_c   1.000
_cell.angle_alpha   90.00
_cell.angle_beta   90.00
_cell.angle_gamma   90.00
#
_symmetry.space_group_name_H-M   'P 1'
#
loop_
_entity.id
_entity.type
_entity.pdbx_description
1 polymer ?
#
loop_
_entity_poly.entity_id
_entity_poly.type
_entity_poly.pdbx_seq_one_letter_code
_entity_poly.pdbx_strand_id
1 'polypeptide(L)'
;PATVISMGSRQVLKDMSMDAAYITERDVLLINSQNNKNYKPLYDVSDVNKMLEYTIEEPVNTKITVDNELAFELIPNGHLLGSCQVKLYLTVDEVTKTILFTGDIGNKIVDNKFVGKYQQVEYADCVIGESTYGDRPDLKTGVKERKNDLDKLKSIIDTQVHDMSGRVIIPSFAQSRCQVLAYMIYDLYKDSEW
;
A
#
# COMPACT_ATOMS: atom_id res chain seq x y z
N PRO A 1 18.34 -15.17 2.49
CA PRO A 1 17.92 -14.10 1.58
C PRO A 1 17.40 -12.92 2.39
N ALA A 2 17.77 -11.70 1.98
CA ALA A 2 17.27 -10.47 2.60
C ALA A 2 15.95 -10.05 1.96
N THR A 3 15.05 -9.47 2.76
CA THR A 3 13.86 -8.77 2.29
C THR A 3 14.19 -7.28 2.24
N VAL A 4 14.04 -6.67 1.06
CA VAL A 4 14.30 -5.23 0.91
C VAL A 4 12.98 -4.47 0.81
N ILE A 5 12.85 -3.40 1.58
CA ILE A 5 11.67 -2.55 1.63
C ILE A 5 12.07 -1.07 1.53
N SER A 6 11.12 -0.22 1.17
CA SER A 6 11.33 1.23 1.19
C SER A 6 11.46 1.74 2.64
N MET A 7 12.31 2.73 2.83
CA MET A 7 12.53 3.37 4.12
C MET A 7 11.22 3.86 4.75
N GLY A 8 11.00 3.54 6.03
CA GLY A 8 9.80 3.87 6.78
C GLY A 8 8.67 2.84 6.67
N SER A 9 8.82 1.77 5.86
CA SER A 9 7.79 0.74 5.67
C SER A 9 7.85 -0.42 6.69
N ARG A 10 8.91 -0.49 7.52
CA ARG A 10 9.17 -1.62 8.41
C ARG A 10 8.04 -1.88 9.41
N GLN A 11 7.48 -0.81 10.01
CA GLN A 11 6.39 -0.96 10.97
C GLN A 11 5.13 -1.49 10.29
N VAL A 12 4.80 -0.97 9.11
CA VAL A 12 3.64 -1.44 8.33
C VAL A 12 3.81 -2.91 7.94
N LEU A 13 5.00 -3.30 7.44
CA LEU A 13 5.31 -4.70 7.13
C LEU A 13 5.11 -5.60 8.36
N LYS A 14 5.63 -5.18 9.52
CA LYS A 14 5.48 -5.91 10.78
C LYS A 14 4.02 -6.11 11.14
N ASP A 15 3.25 -5.03 11.22
CA ASP A 15 1.87 -5.08 11.70
C ASP A 15 0.98 -5.92 10.77
N MET A 16 1.11 -5.75 9.45
CA MET A 16 0.35 -6.51 8.48
C MET A 16 0.73 -8.00 8.45
N SER A 17 2.04 -8.31 8.55
CA SER A 17 2.49 -9.71 8.55
C SER A 17 2.13 -10.44 9.84
N MET A 18 2.17 -9.75 10.99
CA MET A 18 1.72 -10.32 12.27
C MET A 18 0.24 -10.62 12.25
N ASP A 19 -0.60 -9.67 11.80
CA ASP A 19 -2.04 -9.87 11.69
C ASP A 19 -2.37 -11.05 10.76
N ALA A 20 -1.72 -11.13 9.59
CA ALA A 20 -1.90 -12.23 8.66
C ALA A 20 -1.46 -13.59 9.26
N ALA A 21 -0.37 -13.64 10.04
CA ALA A 21 0.04 -14.84 10.74
C ALA A 21 -1.02 -15.30 11.75
N TYR A 22 -1.52 -14.40 12.61
CA TYR A 22 -2.59 -14.71 13.57
C TYR A 22 -3.87 -15.20 12.90
N ILE A 23 -4.28 -14.59 11.79
CA ILE A 23 -5.44 -15.03 11.02
C ILE A 23 -5.21 -16.45 10.48
N THR A 24 -4.05 -16.70 9.86
CA THR A 24 -3.70 -18.01 9.28
C THR A 24 -3.65 -19.10 10.33
N GLU A 25 -3.04 -18.85 11.50
CA GLU A 25 -3.02 -19.79 12.62
C GLU A 25 -4.44 -20.15 13.10
N ARG A 26 -5.27 -19.14 13.29
CA ARG A 26 -6.67 -19.31 13.74
C ARG A 26 -7.50 -20.09 12.71
N ASP A 27 -7.36 -19.78 11.44
CA ASP A 27 -8.10 -20.43 10.36
C ASP A 27 -7.69 -21.90 10.23
N VAL A 28 -6.40 -22.22 10.37
CA VAL A 28 -5.90 -23.60 10.38
C VAL A 28 -6.45 -24.37 11.57
N LEU A 29 -6.50 -23.78 12.76
CA LEU A 29 -7.11 -24.41 13.93
C LEU A 29 -8.59 -24.74 13.70
N LEU A 30 -9.34 -23.83 13.10
CA LEU A 30 -10.75 -24.03 12.75
C LEU A 30 -10.92 -25.16 11.73
N ILE A 31 -10.14 -25.13 10.64
CA ILE A 31 -10.17 -26.17 9.60
C ILE A 31 -9.82 -27.54 10.18
N ASN A 32 -8.81 -27.62 11.04
CA ASN A 32 -8.40 -28.84 11.70
C ASN A 32 -9.52 -29.43 12.58
N SER A 33 -10.18 -28.57 13.37
CA SER A 33 -11.27 -28.98 14.25
C SER A 33 -12.48 -29.50 13.48
N GLN A 34 -12.82 -28.87 12.35
CA GLN A 34 -13.97 -29.24 11.52
C GLN A 34 -13.74 -30.51 10.70
N ASN A 35 -12.50 -30.78 10.28
CA ASN A 35 -12.17 -31.85 9.36
C ASN A 35 -11.38 -33.01 10.00
N ASN A 36 -11.16 -32.97 11.31
CA ASN A 36 -10.30 -33.89 12.04
C ASN A 36 -8.91 -34.07 11.37
N LYS A 37 -8.28 -32.97 11.03
CA LYS A 37 -6.97 -32.89 10.38
C LYS A 37 -5.95 -32.23 11.30
N ASN A 38 -4.68 -32.27 10.91
CA ASN A 38 -3.58 -31.66 11.63
C ASN A 38 -2.69 -30.89 10.64
N TYR A 39 -3.28 -29.92 9.94
CA TYR A 39 -2.53 -29.00 9.08
C TYR A 39 -1.72 -28.03 9.93
N LYS A 40 -0.59 -27.58 9.41
CA LYS A 40 0.17 -26.47 9.97
C LYS A 40 -0.11 -25.20 9.16
N PRO A 41 -0.04 -24.02 9.78
CA PRO A 41 -0.08 -22.77 9.02
C PRO A 41 1.12 -22.69 8.05
N LEU A 42 0.97 -21.97 6.95
CA LEU A 42 2.04 -21.75 5.97
C LEU A 42 3.21 -21.00 6.60
N TYR A 43 2.93 -20.11 7.52
CA TYR A 43 3.89 -19.38 8.37
C TYR A 43 3.18 -18.94 9.65
N ASP A 44 3.96 -18.68 10.67
CA ASP A 44 3.50 -18.25 11.99
C ASP A 44 4.21 -16.96 12.44
N VAL A 45 3.90 -16.48 13.64
CA VAL A 45 4.51 -15.28 14.22
C VAL A 45 6.03 -15.40 14.35
N SER A 46 6.57 -16.61 14.59
CA SER A 46 8.01 -16.84 14.66
C SER A 46 8.69 -16.62 13.30
N ASP A 47 8.04 -17.08 12.22
CA ASP A 47 8.52 -16.86 10.86
C ASP A 47 8.52 -15.37 10.48
N VAL A 48 7.50 -14.63 10.89
CA VAL A 48 7.42 -13.18 10.69
C VAL A 48 8.56 -12.48 11.43
N ASN A 49 8.80 -12.82 12.69
CA ASN A 49 9.91 -12.25 13.45
C ASN A 49 11.26 -12.51 12.77
N LYS A 50 11.47 -13.75 12.31
CA LYS A 50 12.68 -14.12 11.57
C LYS A 50 12.81 -13.36 10.26
N MET A 51 11.74 -13.18 9.48
CA MET A 51 11.74 -12.35 8.27
C MET A 51 12.19 -10.92 8.60
N LEU A 52 11.67 -10.33 9.68
CA LEU A 52 12.01 -8.97 10.09
C LEU A 52 13.49 -8.81 10.49
N GLU A 53 14.15 -9.85 11.00
CA GLU A 53 15.60 -9.83 11.27
C GLU A 53 16.44 -9.67 10.00
N TYR A 54 15.95 -10.20 8.87
CA TYR A 54 16.60 -10.12 7.56
C TYR A 54 16.03 -9.00 6.67
N THR A 55 15.20 -8.12 7.21
CA THR A 55 14.62 -7.01 6.47
C THR A 55 15.54 -5.80 6.49
N ILE A 56 15.82 -5.25 5.31
CA ILE A 56 16.66 -4.08 5.08
C ILE A 56 15.81 -2.97 4.53
N GLU A 57 15.92 -1.77 5.10
CA GLU A 57 15.24 -0.58 4.60
C GLU A 57 16.19 0.22 3.70
N GLU A 58 15.73 0.50 2.49
CA GLU A 58 16.49 1.24 1.50
C GLU A 58 15.78 2.53 1.07
N PRO A 59 16.53 3.59 0.76
CA PRO A 59 15.94 4.84 0.30
C PRO A 59 15.33 4.67 -1.09
N VAL A 60 14.24 5.41 -1.35
CA VAL A 60 13.65 5.49 -2.69
C VAL A 60 14.53 6.34 -3.62
N ASN A 61 14.37 6.15 -4.94
CA ASN A 61 15.10 6.87 -5.98
C ASN A 61 16.63 6.75 -5.87
N THR A 62 17.07 5.61 -5.36
CA THR A 62 18.50 5.29 -5.22
C THR A 62 18.76 3.93 -5.84
N LYS A 63 19.70 3.86 -6.77
CA LYS A 63 20.13 2.61 -7.37
C LYS A 63 20.98 1.84 -6.38
N ILE A 64 20.54 0.65 -6.03
CA ILE A 64 21.16 -0.24 -5.06
C ILE A 64 21.79 -1.41 -5.82
N THR A 65 23.09 -1.55 -5.72
CA THR A 65 23.82 -2.65 -6.35
C THR A 65 23.85 -3.85 -5.42
N VAL A 66 23.35 -4.97 -5.90
CA VAL A 66 23.39 -6.26 -5.18
C VAL A 66 24.71 -6.98 -5.46
N ASP A 67 25.06 -7.08 -6.74
CA ASP A 67 26.30 -7.66 -7.24
C ASP A 67 26.66 -7.09 -8.62
N ASN A 68 27.56 -7.74 -9.35
CA ASN A 68 27.99 -7.31 -10.68
C ASN A 68 26.92 -7.47 -11.77
N GLU A 69 25.91 -8.31 -11.54
CA GLU A 69 24.88 -8.64 -12.52
C GLU A 69 23.52 -8.00 -12.19
N LEU A 70 23.30 -7.68 -10.91
CA LEU A 70 22.01 -7.21 -10.42
C LEU A 70 22.11 -5.90 -9.63
N ALA A 71 21.31 -4.93 -10.04
CA ALA A 71 20.98 -3.76 -9.22
C ALA A 71 19.48 -3.49 -9.31
N PHE A 72 18.94 -2.73 -8.37
CA PHE A 72 17.54 -2.32 -8.38
C PHE A 72 17.37 -0.89 -7.85
N GLU A 73 16.18 -0.34 -8.08
CA GLU A 73 15.76 0.97 -7.59
C GLU A 73 14.30 0.88 -7.15
N LEU A 74 13.99 1.45 -5.98
CA LEU A 74 12.64 1.61 -5.46
C LEU A 74 12.12 3.00 -5.84
N ILE A 75 11.05 3.07 -6.64
CA ILE A 75 10.50 4.31 -7.16
C ILE A 75 9.05 4.47 -6.67
N PRO A 76 8.69 5.55 -5.95
CA PRO A 76 7.32 5.72 -5.44
C PRO A 76 6.25 5.55 -6.50
N ASN A 77 5.23 4.72 -6.23
CA ASN A 77 4.12 4.46 -7.15
C ASN A 77 2.79 5.14 -6.75
N GLY A 78 2.76 5.83 -5.62
CA GLY A 78 1.63 6.64 -5.20
C GLY A 78 0.39 5.87 -4.72
N HIS A 79 0.48 4.56 -4.54
CA HIS A 79 -0.66 3.72 -4.13
C HIS A 79 -0.91 3.79 -2.61
N LEU A 80 0.08 3.44 -1.82
CA LEU A 80 0.06 3.49 -0.34
C LEU A 80 1.34 4.12 0.19
N LEU A 81 1.37 4.42 1.48
CA LEU A 81 2.59 4.88 2.15
C LEU A 81 3.69 3.82 2.01
N GLY A 82 4.82 4.21 1.43
CA GLY A 82 5.97 3.35 1.21
C GLY A 82 5.86 2.42 -0.01
N SER A 83 4.72 2.37 -0.73
CA SER A 83 4.61 1.53 -1.91
C SER A 83 5.44 2.07 -3.08
N CYS A 84 6.12 1.15 -3.77
CA CYS A 84 7.06 1.47 -4.83
C CYS A 84 6.88 0.58 -6.05
N GLN A 85 7.26 1.13 -7.21
CA GLN A 85 7.68 0.37 -8.37
C GLN A 85 9.09 -0.17 -8.10
N VAL A 86 9.42 -1.31 -8.67
CA VAL A 86 10.78 -1.86 -8.62
C VAL A 86 11.35 -1.87 -10.02
N LYS A 87 12.40 -1.10 -10.24
CA LYS A 87 13.16 -1.15 -11.49
C LYS A 87 14.41 -2.00 -11.28
N LEU A 88 14.47 -3.14 -11.96
CA LEU A 88 15.64 -4.01 -11.97
C LEU A 88 16.60 -3.61 -13.11
N TYR A 89 17.88 -3.74 -12.85
CA TYR A 89 18.97 -3.60 -13.81
C TYR A 89 19.71 -4.93 -13.83
N LEU A 90 19.61 -5.65 -14.95
CA LEU A 90 20.24 -6.96 -15.15
C LEU A 90 21.37 -6.81 -16.17
N THR A 91 22.58 -7.14 -15.78
CA THR A 91 23.77 -7.04 -16.62
C THR A 91 24.28 -8.44 -16.95
N VAL A 92 24.30 -8.77 -18.24
CA VAL A 92 24.83 -10.03 -18.77
C VAL A 92 25.73 -9.68 -19.93
N ASP A 93 26.94 -10.20 -19.97
CA ASP A 93 27.93 -9.93 -21.02
C ASP A 93 28.12 -8.43 -21.31
N GLU A 94 28.26 -7.63 -20.26
CA GLU A 94 28.41 -6.17 -20.30
C GLU A 94 27.18 -5.39 -20.86
N VAL A 95 26.09 -6.08 -21.15
CA VAL A 95 24.83 -5.46 -21.62
C VAL A 95 23.85 -5.40 -20.46
N THR A 96 23.41 -4.18 -20.11
CA THR A 96 22.38 -4.00 -19.08
C THR A 96 21.00 -3.87 -19.70
N LYS A 97 20.05 -4.68 -19.24
CA LYS A 97 18.64 -4.61 -19.52
C LYS A 97 17.85 -4.21 -18.29
N THR A 98 16.75 -3.52 -18.47
CA THR A 98 15.91 -3.01 -17.38
C THR A 98 14.51 -3.61 -17.43
N ILE A 99 14.02 -4.04 -16.26
CA ILE A 99 12.65 -4.52 -16.07
C ILE A 99 11.98 -3.67 -15.00
N LEU A 100 10.83 -3.11 -15.32
CA LEU A 100 10.02 -2.36 -14.38
C LEU A 100 8.82 -3.20 -13.92
N PHE A 101 8.72 -3.42 -12.61
CA PHE A 101 7.52 -3.95 -11.96
C PHE A 101 6.77 -2.77 -11.32
N THR A 102 5.57 -2.48 -11.79
CA THR A 102 4.83 -1.29 -11.32
C THR A 102 4.25 -1.46 -9.92
N GLY A 103 3.96 -2.69 -9.50
CA GLY A 103 3.05 -2.94 -8.39
C GLY A 103 1.69 -2.29 -8.65
N ASP A 104 0.90 -2.13 -7.62
CA ASP A 104 -0.38 -1.43 -7.68
C ASP A 104 -0.14 0.07 -7.83
N ILE A 105 -0.61 0.65 -8.93
CA ILE A 105 -0.35 2.05 -9.28
C ILE A 105 -1.37 2.95 -8.60
N GLY A 106 -0.87 3.95 -7.89
CA GLY A 106 -1.69 4.97 -7.29
C GLY A 106 -2.03 6.11 -8.24
N ASN A 107 -2.86 7.03 -7.76
CA ASN A 107 -3.26 8.19 -8.53
C ASN A 107 -2.11 9.21 -8.66
N LYS A 108 -1.97 9.83 -9.83
CA LYS A 108 -1.01 10.91 -10.10
C LYS A 108 -1.29 12.18 -9.28
N ILE A 109 -2.55 12.39 -8.91
CA ILE A 109 -3.00 13.54 -8.13
C ILE A 109 -3.23 13.06 -6.70
N VAL A 110 -2.17 12.95 -5.93
CA VAL A 110 -2.27 12.63 -4.50
C VAL A 110 -2.33 13.93 -3.73
N ASP A 111 -3.48 14.16 -3.12
CA ASP A 111 -3.75 15.35 -2.31
C ASP A 111 -3.67 15.03 -0.81
N ASN A 112 -3.06 13.91 -0.45
CA ASN A 112 -2.85 13.58 0.94
C ASN A 112 -1.37 13.67 1.31
N LYS A 113 -1.09 14.14 2.51
CA LYS A 113 0.25 14.36 3.04
C LYS A 113 0.99 13.05 3.35
N PHE A 114 0.32 11.90 3.25
CA PHE A 114 0.80 10.62 3.76
C PHE A 114 1.30 9.67 2.67
N VAL A 115 0.87 9.84 1.44
CA VAL A 115 1.24 8.96 0.33
C VAL A 115 2.14 9.73 -0.65
N GLY A 116 3.29 9.18 -0.97
CA GLY A 116 4.18 9.73 -1.98
C GLY A 116 3.48 9.81 -3.34
N LYS A 117 3.84 10.82 -4.16
CA LYS A 117 3.29 10.93 -5.51
C LYS A 117 3.80 9.80 -6.39
N TYR A 118 2.96 9.33 -7.32
CA TYR A 118 3.42 8.50 -8.41
C TYR A 118 4.56 9.19 -9.18
N GLN A 119 5.65 8.49 -9.36
CA GLN A 119 6.78 8.94 -10.17
C GLN A 119 6.83 8.15 -11.47
N GLN A 120 6.84 8.86 -12.57
CA GLN A 120 6.94 8.25 -13.89
C GLN A 120 8.37 7.77 -14.14
N VAL A 121 8.51 6.54 -14.62
CA VAL A 121 9.77 6.00 -15.12
C VAL A 121 9.83 6.28 -16.62
N GLU A 122 10.88 6.98 -17.06
CA GLU A 122 11.00 7.41 -18.46
C GLU A 122 11.21 6.24 -19.42
N TYR A 123 11.98 5.21 -18.99
CA TYR A 123 12.32 4.08 -19.83
C TYR A 123 12.54 2.79 -19.03
N ALA A 124 12.07 1.69 -19.59
CA ALA A 124 12.45 0.32 -19.23
C ALA A 124 12.37 -0.57 -20.49
N ASP A 125 13.25 -1.56 -20.61
CA ASP A 125 13.22 -2.52 -21.74
C ASP A 125 11.97 -3.41 -21.68
N CYS A 126 11.51 -3.73 -20.46
CA CYS A 126 10.30 -4.51 -20.20
C CYS A 126 9.51 -3.89 -19.04
N VAL A 127 8.19 -3.88 -19.15
CA VAL A 127 7.28 -3.40 -18.09
C VAL A 127 6.30 -4.51 -17.75
N ILE A 128 6.21 -4.83 -16.46
CA ILE A 128 5.22 -5.74 -15.88
C ILE A 128 4.31 -4.87 -14.99
N GLY A 129 3.11 -4.60 -15.49
CA GLY A 129 2.17 -3.66 -14.88
C GLY A 129 0.83 -4.26 -14.56
N GLU A 130 0.14 -3.64 -13.58
CA GLU A 130 -1.26 -3.92 -13.29
C GLU A 130 -2.20 -3.36 -14.38
N SER A 131 -3.45 -3.84 -14.39
CA SER A 131 -4.51 -3.33 -15.27
C SER A 131 -5.88 -3.25 -14.58
N THR A 132 -5.90 -3.09 -13.26
CA THR A 132 -7.12 -3.14 -12.41
C THR A 132 -8.21 -2.18 -12.90
N TYR A 133 -7.83 -1.00 -13.35
CA TYR A 133 -8.73 0.02 -13.90
C TYR A 133 -8.50 0.30 -15.39
N GLY A 134 -7.92 -0.65 -16.11
CA GLY A 134 -7.56 -0.47 -17.53
C GLY A 134 -8.74 -0.23 -18.45
N ASP A 135 -9.94 -0.66 -18.08
CA ASP A 135 -11.19 -0.48 -18.82
C ASP A 135 -12.02 0.74 -18.36
N ARG A 136 -11.52 1.55 -17.42
CA ARG A 136 -12.23 2.70 -16.86
C ARG A 136 -11.60 4.04 -17.25
N PRO A 137 -11.78 4.50 -18.50
CA PRO A 137 -11.21 5.75 -19.00
C PRO A 137 -11.84 7.01 -18.38
N ASP A 138 -12.98 6.87 -17.72
CA ASP A 138 -13.81 7.93 -17.15
C ASP A 138 -13.52 8.25 -15.68
N LEU A 139 -12.56 7.57 -15.04
CA LEU A 139 -12.11 7.91 -13.69
C LEU A 139 -11.47 9.30 -13.67
N LYS A 140 -12.33 10.32 -13.60
CA LYS A 140 -11.94 11.72 -13.44
C LYS A 140 -11.50 11.95 -12.00
N THR A 141 -10.22 12.16 -11.80
CA THR A 141 -9.59 12.34 -10.50
C THR A 141 -9.03 13.75 -10.33
N GLY A 142 -9.79 14.75 -10.77
CA GLY A 142 -9.40 16.15 -10.67
C GLY A 142 -9.56 16.74 -9.26
N VAL A 143 -8.84 17.83 -8.96
CA VAL A 143 -8.95 18.56 -7.68
C VAL A 143 -10.37 19.05 -7.43
N LYS A 144 -11.10 19.45 -8.48
CA LYS A 144 -12.47 19.94 -8.40
C LYS A 144 -13.45 18.84 -8.00
N GLU A 145 -13.32 17.66 -8.57
CA GLU A 145 -14.12 16.48 -8.25
C GLU A 145 -13.93 16.07 -6.78
N ARG A 146 -12.70 16.09 -6.28
CA ARG A 146 -12.41 15.81 -4.86
C ARG A 146 -13.04 16.80 -3.91
N LYS A 147 -13.03 18.09 -4.24
CA LYS A 147 -13.69 19.08 -3.40
C LYS A 147 -15.18 18.79 -3.29
N ASN A 148 -15.83 18.47 -4.40
CA ASN A 148 -17.24 18.07 -4.40
C ASN A 148 -17.49 16.82 -3.55
N ASP A 149 -16.60 15.84 -3.58
CA ASP A 149 -16.71 14.62 -2.78
C ASP A 149 -16.53 14.90 -1.28
N LEU A 150 -15.62 15.80 -0.91
CA LEU A 150 -15.47 16.24 0.49
C LEU A 150 -16.70 17.01 1.00
N ASP A 151 -17.22 17.92 0.20
CA ASP A 151 -18.45 18.67 0.53
C ASP A 151 -19.64 17.72 0.70
N LYS A 152 -19.75 16.69 -0.15
CA LYS A 152 -20.75 15.64 -0.04
C LYS A 152 -20.55 14.78 1.20
N LEU A 153 -19.33 14.38 1.52
CA LEU A 153 -19.02 13.61 2.73
C LEU A 153 -19.42 14.42 3.97
N LYS A 154 -19.04 15.70 4.01
CA LYS A 154 -19.44 16.61 5.09
C LYS A 154 -20.96 16.68 5.24
N SER A 155 -21.70 16.91 4.15
CA SER A 155 -23.17 16.97 4.17
C SER A 155 -23.81 15.69 4.70
N ILE A 156 -23.27 14.50 4.32
CA ILE A 156 -23.75 13.22 4.83
C ILE A 156 -23.53 13.11 6.35
N ILE A 157 -22.34 13.47 6.82
CA ILE A 157 -22.00 13.41 8.24
C ILE A 157 -22.88 14.38 9.03
N ASP A 158 -23.01 15.64 8.59
CA ASP A 158 -23.82 16.67 9.24
C ASP A 158 -25.28 16.19 9.36
N THR A 159 -25.89 15.72 8.27
CA THR A 159 -27.26 15.23 8.28
C THR A 159 -27.44 14.02 9.20
N GLN A 160 -26.59 13.01 9.09
CA GLN A 160 -26.79 11.75 9.80
C GLN A 160 -26.41 11.85 11.28
N VAL A 161 -25.32 12.52 11.61
CA VAL A 161 -24.80 12.56 12.99
C VAL A 161 -25.40 13.73 13.77
N HIS A 162 -25.37 14.94 13.18
CA HIS A 162 -25.81 16.15 13.87
C HIS A 162 -27.34 16.27 13.87
N ASP A 163 -28.00 16.26 12.70
CA ASP A 163 -29.42 16.54 12.59
C ASP A 163 -30.30 15.35 13.02
N MET A 164 -29.84 14.12 12.74
CA MET A 164 -30.62 12.90 12.99
C MET A 164 -30.12 12.08 14.17
N SER A 165 -29.04 12.49 14.85
CA SER A 165 -28.39 11.72 15.93
C SER A 165 -28.08 10.26 15.55
N GLY A 166 -27.81 10.03 14.28
CA GLY A 166 -27.57 8.72 13.68
C GLY A 166 -26.09 8.34 13.67
N ARG A 167 -25.75 7.43 12.77
CA ARG A 167 -24.37 6.94 12.58
C ARG A 167 -24.04 6.89 11.11
N VAL A 168 -22.77 7.14 10.77
CA VAL A 168 -22.20 6.93 9.44
C VAL A 168 -21.20 5.79 9.51
N ILE A 169 -21.38 4.76 8.70
CA ILE A 169 -20.47 3.61 8.59
C ILE A 169 -19.73 3.73 7.27
N ILE A 170 -18.41 3.86 7.32
CA ILE A 170 -17.55 3.99 6.15
C ILE A 170 -16.63 2.77 6.09
N PRO A 171 -16.92 1.75 5.25
CA PRO A 171 -16.03 0.62 5.06
C PRO A 171 -14.68 1.08 4.50
N SER A 172 -13.60 0.67 5.13
CA SER A 172 -12.25 1.09 4.73
C SER A 172 -11.21 0.03 5.05
N PHE A 173 -10.19 -0.08 4.22
CA PHE A 173 -9.03 -0.90 4.54
C PHE A 173 -8.28 -0.31 5.74
N ALA A 174 -7.78 -1.18 6.61
CA ALA A 174 -7.04 -0.80 7.82
C ALA A 174 -5.79 0.01 7.51
N GLN A 175 -5.09 -0.33 6.43
CA GLN A 175 -3.88 0.37 6.01
C GLN A 175 -4.19 1.52 5.05
N SER A 176 -3.63 2.69 5.32
CA SER A 176 -3.67 3.92 4.52
C SER A 176 -5.06 4.56 4.41
N ARG A 177 -6.09 3.83 3.93
CA ARG A 177 -7.43 4.37 3.67
C ARG A 177 -8.11 4.87 4.94
N CYS A 178 -8.04 4.10 6.02
CA CYS A 178 -8.62 4.47 7.32
C CYS A 178 -7.96 5.74 7.89
N GLN A 179 -6.64 5.83 7.84
CA GLN A 179 -5.89 6.98 8.34
C GLN A 179 -6.16 8.24 7.50
N VAL A 180 -6.22 8.10 6.17
CA VAL A 180 -6.56 9.21 5.27
C VAL A 180 -7.96 9.73 5.56
N LEU A 181 -8.96 8.83 5.68
CA LEU A 181 -10.35 9.23 6.01
C LEU A 181 -10.43 9.92 7.38
N ALA A 182 -9.78 9.37 8.40
CA ALA A 182 -9.74 9.98 9.74
C ALA A 182 -9.16 11.40 9.69
N TYR A 183 -8.07 11.59 8.95
CA TYR A 183 -7.48 12.91 8.77
C TYR A 183 -8.39 13.85 7.98
N MET A 184 -9.04 13.38 6.91
CA MET A 184 -9.98 14.19 6.13
C MET A 184 -11.17 14.65 6.98
N ILE A 185 -11.72 13.76 7.80
CA ILE A 185 -12.81 14.10 8.73
C ILE A 185 -12.31 15.09 9.78
N TYR A 186 -11.13 14.86 10.37
CA TYR A 186 -10.52 15.82 11.28
C TYR A 186 -10.37 17.21 10.63
N ASP A 187 -9.85 17.28 9.41
CA ASP A 187 -9.63 18.56 8.70
C ASP A 187 -10.94 19.28 8.37
N LEU A 188 -12.03 18.55 8.12
CA LEU A 188 -13.36 19.11 7.90
C LEU A 188 -13.97 19.74 9.16
N TYR A 189 -13.62 19.25 10.36
CA TYR A 189 -14.31 19.61 11.60
C TYR A 189 -13.39 20.23 12.67
N LYS A 190 -12.09 20.35 12.46
CA LYS A 190 -11.13 20.88 13.45
C LYS A 190 -11.46 22.29 13.97
N ASP A 191 -12.16 23.10 13.18
CA ASP A 191 -12.57 24.45 13.54
C ASP A 191 -14.08 24.54 13.88
N SER A 192 -14.76 23.41 14.03
CA SER A 192 -16.17 23.34 14.41
C SER A 192 -16.33 23.26 15.94
N GLU A 193 -17.47 23.73 16.46
CA GLU A 193 -17.78 23.74 17.90
C GLU A 193 -18.34 22.41 18.44
N TRP A 194 -18.16 21.28 17.76
CA TRP A 194 -18.63 19.96 18.20
C TRP A 194 -17.57 18.91 18.41
#